data_719097d7a7081e286eef9f3d3db2a29f
#
_entry.id   719097d7a7081e286eef9f3d3db2a29f
#
_cell.length_a   1.000
_cell.length_b   1.000
_cell.length_c   1.000
_cell.angle_alpha   90.00
_cell.angle_beta   90.00
_cell.angle_gamma   90.00
#
_symmetry.space_group_name_H-M   'P 1'
#
loop_
_entity.id
_entity.type
_entity.pdbx_description
1 polymer ?
#
loop_
_entity_poly.entity_id
_entity_poly.type
_entity_poly.pdbx_seq_one_letter_code
_entity_poly.pdbx_strand_id
1 'polypeptide(L)'
;MRDMVRFLTAMAALMLSASCAPSGAPSGSDAGSAARGAAPTTVPATVPSPPASSGAASAATAAPKVAVTLFKNVRIFDGKAEKLGDASNVMVRGNIIERVSSTAIQSPADANVTVIDGGGRTLMPGLIDVHWHAMLIRSTPAQGIAGDVGYNNIAAGAEATDTLLRGFTTVRDVGGPSFGLKQAIDEGIVAGPRIFPSGAVITITGGHGDFRELSELPRTIGGPLSRMEQIGASAVADSPDEVRVRVREQLMQGASQIKLTAGGGVSSPHSPIDASTFTEAELRAAVEAAGNWGTYVTVHAFTPEAIQRAIAAGVKCIEHGFLMDEATAKLIASKGVWLSPQPLPEELRQGFPVGSVQRAKADEVWPGIARTYELAKKYKIKTAFGTDVLFSQALAQLQGAILASLVRWYTPAQALVMATGTNAQLLALSGKRSPYPGKLGVVEEGALADLLLVDGNPLENIKLIEDPPRTF
;
A
#
# COMPACT_ATOMS: atom_id res chain seq x y z
N MET A 1 25.64 -3.67 -7.91
CA MET A 1 25.17 -3.81 -9.30
C MET A 1 25.42 -5.21 -9.88
N ARG A 2 26.63 -5.79 -9.88
CA ARG A 2 26.87 -7.16 -10.41
C ARG A 2 26.15 -8.26 -9.61
N ASP A 3 26.03 -8.12 -8.31
CA ASP A 3 25.34 -9.11 -7.46
C ASP A 3 23.81 -8.97 -7.52
N MET A 4 23.29 -7.78 -7.76
CA MET A 4 21.87 -7.50 -8.03
C MET A 4 21.39 -8.19 -9.32
N VAL A 5 22.20 -8.19 -10.38
CA VAL A 5 21.87 -8.86 -11.65
C VAL A 5 21.82 -10.38 -11.49
N ARG A 6 22.70 -10.98 -10.67
CA ARG A 6 22.68 -12.42 -10.40
C ARG A 6 21.45 -12.88 -9.60
N PHE A 7 20.95 -12.03 -8.70
CA PHE A 7 19.77 -12.34 -7.88
C PHE A 7 18.47 -12.28 -8.70
N LEU A 8 18.35 -11.31 -9.61
CA LEU A 8 17.16 -11.13 -10.46
C LEU A 8 17.05 -12.23 -11.55
N THR A 9 18.19 -12.75 -12.05
CA THR A 9 18.20 -13.82 -13.04
C THR A 9 17.74 -15.17 -12.47
N ALA A 10 17.94 -15.41 -11.18
CA ALA A 10 17.46 -16.62 -10.51
C ALA A 10 15.92 -16.66 -10.32
N MET A 11 15.26 -15.49 -10.28
CA MET A 11 13.80 -15.39 -10.11
C MET A 11 13.01 -15.64 -11.40
N ALA A 12 13.57 -15.36 -12.56
CA ALA A 12 12.91 -15.59 -13.85
C ALA A 12 12.67 -17.08 -14.13
N ALA A 13 13.51 -17.95 -13.58
CA ALA A 13 13.42 -19.41 -13.76
C ALA A 13 12.30 -20.07 -12.94
N LEU A 14 11.78 -19.40 -11.89
CA LEU A 14 10.74 -19.98 -11.03
C LEU A 14 9.30 -19.79 -11.53
N MET A 15 9.10 -18.98 -12.55
CA MET A 15 7.74 -18.68 -13.08
C MET A 15 7.24 -19.69 -14.12
N LEU A 16 8.02 -20.70 -14.50
CA LEU A 16 7.74 -21.59 -15.65
C LEU A 16 7.49 -23.07 -15.32
N SER A 17 7.39 -23.49 -14.06
CA SER A 17 7.23 -24.92 -13.73
C SER A 17 5.86 -25.29 -13.15
N ALA A 18 4.78 -24.76 -13.72
CA ALA A 18 3.44 -25.27 -13.46
C ALA A 18 2.80 -25.75 -14.77
N SER A 19 3.31 -26.84 -15.35
CA SER A 19 2.63 -27.56 -16.42
C SER A 19 2.48 -29.04 -16.04
N CYS A 20 1.21 -29.42 -15.91
CA CYS A 20 0.59 -30.74 -16.12
C CYS A 20 1.34 -32.02 -15.72
N ALA A 21 0.83 -32.69 -14.69
CA ALA A 21 0.82 -34.14 -14.64
C ALA A 21 -0.64 -34.64 -14.42
N PRO A 22 -1.11 -35.66 -15.14
CA PRO A 22 -2.47 -36.14 -15.02
C PRO A 22 -2.58 -37.11 -13.84
N SER A 23 -3.53 -36.89 -12.93
CA SER A 23 -3.90 -37.87 -11.90
C SER A 23 -5.12 -38.67 -12.36
N GLY A 24 -4.93 -39.98 -12.46
CA GLY A 24 -5.99 -40.92 -12.71
C GLY A 24 -6.92 -41.06 -11.51
N ALA A 25 -8.20 -41.20 -11.78
CA ALA A 25 -9.23 -41.54 -10.83
C ALA A 25 -9.23 -43.06 -10.48
N PRO A 26 -9.77 -43.41 -9.32
CA PRO A 26 -10.60 -44.59 -9.24
C PRO A 26 -12.02 -44.30 -8.78
N SER A 27 -12.93 -44.91 -9.47
CA SER A 27 -14.35 -45.04 -9.21
C SER A 27 -14.65 -45.92 -8.00
N GLY A 28 -15.71 -45.60 -7.26
CA GLY A 28 -16.29 -46.45 -6.22
C GLY A 28 -17.60 -45.91 -5.72
N SER A 29 -18.69 -46.49 -6.18
CA SER A 29 -20.05 -46.34 -5.71
C SER A 29 -20.24 -46.87 -4.30
N ASP A 30 -21.07 -46.27 -3.45
CA ASP A 30 -22.28 -46.92 -2.94
C ASP A 30 -23.21 -46.00 -2.15
N ALA A 31 -24.47 -46.28 -2.29
CA ALA A 31 -25.59 -45.60 -1.68
C ALA A 31 -25.91 -46.15 -0.29
N GLY A 32 -26.54 -45.35 0.57
CA GLY A 32 -27.10 -45.82 1.85
C GLY A 32 -27.78 -44.78 2.70
N SER A 33 -29.08 -44.61 2.47
CA SER A 33 -30.20 -44.59 3.41
C SER A 33 -30.21 -43.66 4.64
N ALA A 34 -31.31 -42.97 4.73
CA ALA A 34 -31.83 -42.07 5.75
C ALA A 34 -31.99 -42.69 7.16
N ALA A 35 -31.77 -41.86 8.19
CA ALA A 35 -32.46 -42.01 9.48
C ALA A 35 -32.73 -40.64 10.11
N ARG A 36 -34.02 -40.39 10.38
CA ARG A 36 -34.54 -39.28 11.20
C ARG A 36 -34.22 -39.58 12.69
N GLY A 37 -33.79 -38.57 13.44
CA GLY A 37 -33.59 -38.71 14.87
C GLY A 37 -33.67 -37.38 15.61
N ALA A 38 -34.79 -37.17 16.24
CA ALA A 38 -35.10 -36.44 17.49
C ALA A 38 -34.18 -35.29 17.99
N ALA A 39 -34.83 -34.17 18.30
CA ALA A 39 -34.30 -33.04 19.02
C ALA A 39 -34.03 -33.38 20.48
N PRO A 40 -32.93 -32.85 21.11
CA PRO A 40 -32.79 -32.95 22.56
C PRO A 40 -33.42 -31.76 23.30
N THR A 41 -34.18 -32.10 24.32
CA THR A 41 -34.78 -31.23 25.33
C THR A 41 -33.71 -30.48 26.11
N THR A 42 -33.90 -29.18 26.26
CA THR A 42 -33.10 -28.30 27.10
C THR A 42 -33.47 -28.49 28.56
N VAL A 43 -32.47 -28.79 29.41
CA VAL A 43 -32.55 -28.70 30.88
C VAL A 43 -31.87 -27.40 31.31
N PRO A 44 -32.47 -26.53 32.13
CA PRO A 44 -31.79 -25.33 32.60
C PRO A 44 -30.78 -25.66 33.71
N ALA A 45 -29.51 -25.35 33.45
CA ALA A 45 -28.48 -25.42 34.49
C ALA A 45 -28.50 -24.14 35.34
N THR A 46 -28.79 -24.30 36.62
CA THR A 46 -28.63 -23.29 37.65
C THR A 46 -27.13 -23.07 37.89
N VAL A 47 -26.64 -21.85 37.63
CA VAL A 47 -25.29 -21.41 37.96
C VAL A 47 -25.30 -20.89 39.40
N PRO A 48 -24.46 -21.39 40.31
CA PRO A 48 -24.32 -20.85 41.66
C PRO A 48 -23.58 -19.52 41.65
N SER A 49 -24.11 -18.52 42.36
CA SER A 49 -23.48 -17.22 42.58
C SER A 49 -22.16 -17.36 43.35
N PRO A 50 -21.10 -16.63 42.99
CA PRO A 50 -19.85 -16.62 43.74
C PRO A 50 -20.03 -15.87 45.08
N PRO A 51 -19.28 -16.24 46.13
CA PRO A 51 -19.35 -15.58 47.44
C PRO A 51 -18.78 -14.16 47.36
N ALA A 52 -19.41 -13.25 48.10
CA ALA A 52 -18.97 -11.87 48.26
C ALA A 52 -17.55 -11.81 48.83
N SER A 53 -16.58 -11.32 48.08
CA SER A 53 -15.24 -11.03 48.57
C SER A 53 -15.26 -9.73 49.37
N SER A 54 -14.85 -9.82 50.61
CA SER A 54 -14.56 -8.72 51.52
C SER A 54 -13.52 -7.77 50.95
N GLY A 55 -13.79 -6.46 51.08
CA GLY A 55 -12.98 -5.39 50.55
C GLY A 55 -11.51 -5.43 50.95
N ALA A 56 -10.67 -5.66 50.00
CA ALA A 56 -9.27 -5.19 50.02
C ALA A 56 -9.25 -3.78 49.47
N ALA A 57 -8.75 -2.82 50.24
CA ALA A 57 -8.53 -1.46 49.80
C ALA A 57 -7.62 -1.49 48.55
N SER A 58 -8.17 -1.11 47.42
CA SER A 58 -7.40 -0.93 46.16
C SER A 58 -6.42 0.20 46.42
N ALA A 59 -5.14 -0.13 46.53
CA ALA A 59 -4.09 0.86 46.37
C ALA A 59 -4.28 1.50 45.00
N ALA A 60 -4.57 2.79 44.94
CA ALA A 60 -4.69 3.57 43.72
C ALA A 60 -3.34 3.45 42.97
N THR A 61 -3.27 2.58 41.98
CA THR A 61 -2.16 2.53 41.05
C THR A 61 -2.12 3.86 40.33
N ALA A 62 -1.03 4.63 40.54
CA ALA A 62 -0.80 5.89 39.85
C ALA A 62 -0.91 5.63 38.35
N ALA A 63 -1.67 6.48 37.65
CA ALA A 63 -1.80 6.37 36.19
C ALA A 63 -0.42 6.27 35.55
N PRO A 64 -0.22 5.39 34.55
CA PRO A 64 1.07 5.24 33.89
C PRO A 64 1.50 6.60 33.32
N LYS A 65 2.74 7.01 33.64
CA LYS A 65 3.30 8.25 33.11
C LYS A 65 3.40 8.14 31.60
N VAL A 66 2.99 9.19 30.90
CA VAL A 66 3.08 9.27 29.44
C VAL A 66 4.55 9.21 29.00
N ALA A 67 4.85 8.38 28.00
CA ALA A 67 6.19 8.31 27.42
C ALA A 67 6.51 9.60 26.65
N VAL A 68 7.70 10.13 26.89
CA VAL A 68 8.23 11.30 26.18
C VAL A 68 9.60 10.93 25.59
N THR A 69 9.79 11.23 24.29
CA THR A 69 11.10 11.13 23.65
C THR A 69 11.59 12.53 23.30
N LEU A 70 12.79 12.87 23.74
CA LEU A 70 13.44 14.15 23.49
C LEU A 70 14.67 13.95 22.60
N PHE A 71 14.54 14.29 21.32
CA PHE A 71 15.67 14.39 20.40
C PHE A 71 16.39 15.72 20.64
N LYS A 72 17.70 15.68 20.88
CA LYS A 72 18.55 16.84 21.03
C LYS A 72 19.57 16.91 19.91
N ASN A 73 19.98 18.12 19.55
CA ASN A 73 21.05 18.36 18.58
C ASN A 73 20.83 17.59 17.25
N VAL A 74 19.63 17.75 16.67
CA VAL A 74 19.26 17.19 15.36
C VAL A 74 19.13 18.31 14.33
N ARG A 75 19.43 18.04 13.07
CA ARG A 75 19.10 18.90 11.94
C ARG A 75 17.78 18.41 11.33
N ILE A 76 16.81 19.29 11.17
CA ILE A 76 15.46 18.88 10.76
C ILE A 76 15.30 19.05 9.26
N PHE A 77 14.92 17.95 8.57
CA PHE A 77 14.22 18.01 7.29
C PHE A 77 12.73 17.93 7.58
N ASP A 78 11.97 18.98 7.25
CA ASP A 78 10.57 19.12 7.66
C ASP A 78 9.56 18.35 6.78
N GLY A 79 10.04 17.72 5.69
CA GLY A 79 9.20 17.02 4.71
C GLY A 79 8.50 17.92 3.69
N LYS A 80 8.68 19.24 3.76
CA LYS A 80 8.03 20.24 2.88
C LYS A 80 9.02 21.05 2.06
N ALA A 81 10.09 21.52 2.71
CA ALA A 81 11.09 22.36 2.08
C ALA A 81 12.28 21.53 1.59
N GLU A 82 12.85 21.89 0.43
CA GLU A 82 14.03 21.25 -0.14
C GLU A 82 15.33 21.66 0.58
N LYS A 83 15.28 21.80 1.89
CA LYS A 83 16.42 22.24 2.70
C LYS A 83 16.45 21.55 4.06
N LEU A 84 17.66 21.41 4.59
CA LEU A 84 17.90 20.97 5.96
C LEU A 84 17.97 22.19 6.88
N GLY A 85 17.23 22.15 8.00
CA GLY A 85 17.27 23.19 9.02
C GLY A 85 18.52 23.16 9.87
N ASP A 86 18.68 24.20 10.72
CA ASP A 86 19.74 24.29 11.70
C ASP A 86 19.54 23.31 12.88
N ALA A 87 20.57 23.17 13.74
CA ALA A 87 20.52 22.34 14.92
C ALA A 87 19.33 22.71 15.81
N SER A 88 18.54 21.73 16.16
CA SER A 88 17.25 21.87 16.86
C SER A 88 17.01 20.73 17.83
N ASN A 89 15.95 20.87 18.63
CA ASN A 89 15.47 19.83 19.54
C ASN A 89 14.01 19.56 19.25
N VAL A 90 13.59 18.29 19.37
CA VAL A 90 12.21 17.83 19.12
C VAL A 90 11.74 16.99 20.28
N MET A 91 10.61 17.36 20.86
CA MET A 91 9.95 16.60 21.91
C MET A 91 8.71 15.92 21.36
N VAL A 92 8.64 14.61 21.57
CA VAL A 92 7.50 13.76 21.23
C VAL A 92 6.86 13.30 22.52
N ARG A 93 5.52 13.48 22.63
CA ARG A 93 4.71 12.94 23.73
C ARG A 93 3.74 11.91 23.17
N GLY A 94 3.89 10.66 23.63
CA GLY A 94 3.17 9.55 23.03
C GLY A 94 3.56 9.39 21.56
N ASN A 95 2.63 9.61 20.65
CA ASN A 95 2.84 9.53 19.19
C ASN A 95 2.71 10.88 18.47
N ILE A 96 2.78 12.01 19.21
CA ILE A 96 2.63 13.37 18.65
C ILE A 96 3.89 14.18 18.89
N ILE A 97 4.33 14.93 17.89
CA ILE A 97 5.37 15.96 18.05
C ILE A 97 4.76 17.11 18.85
N GLU A 98 5.18 17.20 20.12
CA GLU A 98 4.66 18.22 21.02
C GLU A 98 5.35 19.55 20.84
N ARG A 99 6.69 19.54 20.58
CA ARG A 99 7.48 20.76 20.46
C ARG A 99 8.68 20.61 19.55
N VAL A 100 8.92 21.66 18.76
CA VAL A 100 10.14 21.83 17.95
C VAL A 100 10.80 23.15 18.38
N SER A 101 12.09 23.16 18.70
CA SER A 101 12.78 24.36 19.22
C SER A 101 14.27 24.39 18.85
N SER A 102 14.77 25.56 18.47
CA SER A 102 16.21 25.81 18.33
C SER A 102 16.94 25.95 19.69
N THR A 103 16.18 26.16 20.77
CA THR A 103 16.70 26.24 22.14
C THR A 103 16.43 24.96 22.91
N ALA A 104 17.13 24.75 24.03
CA ALA A 104 16.94 23.57 24.85
C ALA A 104 15.50 23.43 25.34
N ILE A 105 14.94 22.22 25.21
CA ILE A 105 13.64 21.87 25.75
C ILE A 105 13.85 21.21 27.11
N GLN A 106 13.15 21.72 28.14
CA GLN A 106 13.17 21.13 29.49
C GLN A 106 12.42 19.81 29.50
N SER A 107 13.03 18.80 30.13
CA SER A 107 12.38 17.51 30.33
C SER A 107 11.21 17.64 31.32
N PRO A 108 9.98 17.17 30.97
CA PRO A 108 8.85 17.23 31.90
C PRO A 108 9.06 16.29 33.08
N ALA A 109 8.79 16.77 34.32
CA ALA A 109 8.98 15.98 35.52
C ALA A 109 7.92 14.89 35.72
N ASP A 110 6.78 15.00 35.07
CA ASP A 110 5.61 14.11 35.15
C ASP A 110 5.60 12.96 34.14
N ALA A 111 6.64 12.83 33.33
CA ALA A 111 6.74 11.86 32.26
C ALA A 111 7.94 10.90 32.40
N ASN A 112 7.87 9.78 31.71
CA ASN A 112 9.02 8.91 31.47
C ASN A 112 9.77 9.44 30.24
N VAL A 113 10.90 10.09 30.44
CA VAL A 113 11.65 10.77 29.37
C VAL A 113 12.81 9.92 28.88
N THR A 114 12.81 9.59 27.59
CA THR A 114 13.96 9.05 26.85
C THR A 114 14.64 10.20 26.10
N VAL A 115 15.93 10.40 26.32
CA VAL A 115 16.71 11.43 25.62
C VAL A 115 17.58 10.76 24.57
N ILE A 116 17.47 11.21 23.33
CA ILE A 116 18.28 10.78 22.19
C ILE A 116 19.12 11.98 21.72
N ASP A 117 20.44 11.89 21.88
CA ASP A 117 21.33 12.88 21.28
C ASP A 117 21.52 12.57 19.79
N GLY A 118 21.07 13.46 18.95
CA GLY A 118 21.20 13.33 17.51
C GLY A 118 22.63 13.52 17.00
N GLY A 119 23.53 14.18 17.75
CA GLY A 119 24.89 14.39 17.30
C GLY A 119 25.02 15.13 15.97
N GLY A 120 24.04 15.97 15.62
CA GLY A 120 23.98 16.67 14.34
C GLY A 120 23.41 15.83 13.17
N ARG A 121 22.90 14.61 13.45
CA ARG A 121 22.19 13.76 12.45
C ARG A 121 20.91 14.42 11.96
N THR A 122 20.43 13.95 10.81
CA THR A 122 19.18 14.43 10.23
C THR A 122 17.97 13.73 10.84
N LEU A 123 17.09 14.49 11.48
CA LEU A 123 15.75 14.03 11.86
C LEU A 123 14.77 14.40 10.75
N MET A 124 14.05 13.42 10.23
CA MET A 124 13.13 13.59 9.12
C MET A 124 11.82 12.80 9.32
N PRO A 125 10.74 13.13 8.58
CA PRO A 125 9.55 12.30 8.60
C PRO A 125 9.86 10.90 8.09
N GLY A 126 9.15 9.90 8.60
CA GLY A 126 9.13 8.57 8.02
C GLY A 126 8.70 8.59 6.56
N LEU A 127 9.26 7.68 5.77
CA LEU A 127 8.98 7.57 4.34
C LEU A 127 7.57 7.00 4.12
N ILE A 128 6.94 7.46 3.05
CA ILE A 128 5.59 7.06 2.63
C ILE A 128 5.67 6.45 1.23
N ASP A 129 5.15 5.24 1.06
CA ASP A 129 4.96 4.59 -0.24
C ASP A 129 3.47 4.56 -0.57
N VAL A 130 3.04 5.24 -1.66
CA VAL A 130 1.61 5.33 -1.98
C VAL A 130 1.14 4.33 -3.03
N HIS A 131 1.99 3.37 -3.41
CA HIS A 131 1.59 2.25 -4.26
C HIS A 131 2.22 0.95 -3.76
N TRP A 132 1.57 0.30 -2.82
CA TRP A 132 2.03 -0.88 -2.13
C TRP A 132 0.98 -1.99 -2.15
N HIS A 133 1.41 -3.23 -2.01
CA HIS A 133 0.54 -4.41 -1.95
C HIS A 133 0.92 -5.28 -0.75
N ALA A 134 0.59 -4.81 0.45
CA ALA A 134 1.08 -5.33 1.73
C ALA A 134 0.94 -6.85 1.91
N MET A 135 -0.14 -7.43 1.37
CA MET A 135 -0.43 -8.87 1.49
C MET A 135 0.29 -9.74 0.45
N LEU A 136 0.89 -9.15 -0.60
CA LEU A 136 1.36 -9.89 -1.77
C LEU A 136 2.88 -9.89 -1.96
N ILE A 137 3.65 -9.27 -1.05
CA ILE A 137 5.11 -9.09 -1.21
C ILE A 137 5.87 -10.41 -1.14
N ARG A 138 5.65 -11.20 -0.08
CA ARG A 138 6.40 -12.45 0.17
C ARG A 138 5.83 -13.67 -0.54
N SER A 139 4.67 -13.54 -1.13
CA SER A 139 4.03 -14.61 -1.88
C SER A 139 4.54 -14.63 -3.33
N THR A 140 4.73 -15.79 -3.91
CA THR A 140 4.80 -15.91 -5.38
C THR A 140 3.40 -15.66 -5.97
N PRO A 141 3.25 -15.36 -7.28
CA PRO A 141 1.94 -15.23 -7.89
C PRO A 141 1.02 -16.42 -7.61
N ALA A 142 1.53 -17.67 -7.75
CA ALA A 142 0.78 -18.88 -7.47
C ALA A 142 0.35 -18.98 -5.98
N GLN A 143 1.23 -18.62 -5.05
CA GLN A 143 0.89 -18.60 -3.61
C GLN A 143 -0.11 -17.51 -3.27
N GLY A 144 0.02 -16.32 -3.84
CA GLY A 144 -0.93 -15.21 -3.63
C GLY A 144 -2.33 -15.56 -4.12
N ILE A 145 -2.44 -16.26 -5.25
CA ILE A 145 -3.71 -16.63 -5.87
C ILE A 145 -4.31 -17.91 -5.26
N ALA A 146 -3.54 -18.98 -5.14
CA ALA A 146 -4.03 -20.32 -4.80
C ALA A 146 -3.48 -20.91 -3.50
N GLY A 147 -2.54 -20.21 -2.84
CA GLY A 147 -1.89 -20.68 -1.63
C GLY A 147 -2.78 -20.66 -0.38
N ASP A 148 -2.21 -21.15 0.72
CA ASP A 148 -2.84 -21.13 2.04
C ASP A 148 -2.96 -19.69 2.56
N VAL A 149 -4.18 -19.29 2.96
CA VAL A 149 -4.46 -17.91 3.41
C VAL A 149 -3.74 -17.62 4.74
N GLY A 150 -3.64 -18.61 5.63
CA GLY A 150 -2.92 -18.45 6.90
C GLY A 150 -1.45 -18.17 6.67
N TYR A 151 -0.80 -18.90 5.76
CA TYR A 151 0.58 -18.64 5.36
C TYR A 151 0.77 -17.22 4.81
N ASN A 152 -0.09 -16.79 3.87
CA ASN A 152 0.00 -15.46 3.27
C ASN A 152 -0.16 -14.35 4.32
N ASN A 153 -1.05 -14.52 5.30
CA ASN A 153 -1.25 -13.56 6.39
C ASN A 153 -0.02 -13.47 7.31
N ILE A 154 0.59 -14.62 7.68
CA ILE A 154 1.81 -14.65 8.51
C ILE A 154 2.98 -14.01 7.76
N ALA A 155 3.15 -14.34 6.48
CA ALA A 155 4.19 -13.78 5.63
C ALA A 155 4.04 -12.26 5.47
N ALA A 156 2.81 -11.76 5.33
CA ALA A 156 2.52 -10.33 5.27
C ALA A 156 2.83 -9.60 6.58
N GLY A 157 2.55 -10.23 7.74
CA GLY A 157 2.94 -9.69 9.05
C GLY A 157 4.46 -9.53 9.20
N ALA A 158 5.23 -10.53 8.78
CA ALA A 158 6.69 -10.44 8.78
C ALA A 158 7.20 -9.34 7.83
N GLU A 159 6.58 -9.19 6.64
CA GLU A 159 6.94 -8.13 5.70
C GLU A 159 6.61 -6.73 6.22
N ALA A 160 5.50 -6.58 6.95
CA ALA A 160 5.14 -5.30 7.55
C ALA A 160 6.24 -4.80 8.50
N THR A 161 6.81 -5.70 9.31
CA THR A 161 7.95 -5.36 10.18
C THR A 161 9.17 -4.94 9.37
N ASP A 162 9.52 -5.68 8.33
CA ASP A 162 10.66 -5.32 7.46
C ASP A 162 10.41 -3.99 6.72
N THR A 163 9.18 -3.71 6.28
CA THR A 163 8.82 -2.44 5.65
C THR A 163 9.07 -1.26 6.60
N LEU A 164 8.63 -1.39 7.86
CA LEU A 164 8.88 -0.37 8.89
C LEU A 164 10.39 -0.17 9.13
N LEU A 165 11.15 -1.27 9.25
CA LEU A 165 12.60 -1.22 9.48
C LEU A 165 13.38 -0.65 8.28
N ARG A 166 12.82 -0.67 7.08
CA ARG A 166 13.36 0.04 5.91
C ARG A 166 13.07 1.55 5.92
N GLY A 167 12.40 2.07 6.97
CA GLY A 167 12.08 3.47 7.13
C GLY A 167 10.76 3.90 6.49
N PHE A 168 9.99 2.98 5.90
CA PHE A 168 8.65 3.27 5.39
C PHE A 168 7.63 3.12 6.51
N THR A 169 7.30 4.25 7.14
CA THR A 169 6.39 4.29 8.29
C THR A 169 4.92 4.33 7.90
N THR A 170 4.63 4.61 6.63
CA THR A 170 3.26 4.65 6.08
C THR A 170 3.24 4.08 4.67
N VAL A 171 2.22 3.27 4.37
CA VAL A 171 1.97 2.75 3.03
C VAL A 171 0.50 2.96 2.63
N ARG A 172 0.24 3.29 1.37
CA ARG A 172 -1.08 3.18 0.76
C ARG A 172 -1.14 1.85 0.03
N ASP A 173 -1.89 0.92 0.60
CA ASP A 173 -2.16 -0.37 -0.03
C ASP A 173 -3.25 -0.20 -1.08
N VAL A 174 -2.92 -0.45 -2.34
CA VAL A 174 -3.82 -0.26 -3.48
C VAL A 174 -4.29 -1.58 -4.10
N GLY A 175 -4.27 -2.65 -3.32
CA GLY A 175 -4.86 -3.91 -3.72
C GLY A 175 -4.43 -5.08 -2.85
N GLY A 176 -5.42 -5.77 -2.30
CA GLY A 176 -5.26 -6.93 -1.44
C GLY A 176 -6.06 -6.85 -0.14
N PRO A 177 -6.25 -7.98 0.56
CA PRO A 177 -7.06 -8.05 1.78
C PRO A 177 -6.30 -7.55 3.01
N SER A 178 -5.83 -6.30 3.01
CA SER A 178 -4.92 -5.76 4.04
C SER A 178 -5.62 -5.24 5.31
N PHE A 179 -6.95 -5.33 5.42
CA PHE A 179 -7.70 -4.84 6.58
C PHE A 179 -7.29 -5.54 7.89
N GLY A 180 -7.15 -6.87 7.86
CA GLY A 180 -6.74 -7.65 9.04
C GLY A 180 -5.30 -7.36 9.46
N LEU A 181 -4.38 -7.22 8.50
CA LEU A 181 -3.00 -6.82 8.78
C LEU A 181 -2.95 -5.42 9.41
N LYS A 182 -3.71 -4.45 8.84
CA LYS A 182 -3.82 -3.11 9.40
C LYS A 182 -4.31 -3.16 10.85
N GLN A 183 -5.36 -3.92 11.12
CA GLN A 183 -5.89 -4.07 12.48
C GLN A 183 -4.84 -4.64 13.43
N ALA A 184 -4.12 -5.69 13.05
CA ALA A 184 -3.07 -6.30 13.87
C ALA A 184 -1.91 -5.34 14.16
N ILE A 185 -1.57 -4.46 13.21
CA ILE A 185 -0.57 -3.40 13.43
C ILE A 185 -1.10 -2.33 14.38
N ASP A 186 -2.33 -1.85 14.17
CA ASP A 186 -2.93 -0.80 14.99
C ASP A 186 -3.13 -1.25 16.46
N GLU A 187 -3.40 -2.55 16.69
CA GLU A 187 -3.50 -3.17 18.01
C GLU A 187 -2.14 -3.53 18.62
N GLY A 188 -1.03 -3.35 17.89
CA GLY A 188 0.32 -3.66 18.35
C GLY A 188 0.66 -5.15 18.41
N ILE A 189 -0.12 -6.01 17.74
CA ILE A 189 0.15 -7.45 17.62
C ILE A 189 1.35 -7.69 16.70
N VAL A 190 1.46 -6.88 15.64
CA VAL A 190 2.55 -6.91 14.66
C VAL A 190 3.15 -5.52 14.55
N ALA A 191 4.48 -5.39 14.55
CA ALA A 191 5.14 -4.14 14.21
C ALA A 191 5.03 -3.91 12.69
N GLY A 192 4.65 -2.69 12.28
CA GLY A 192 4.50 -2.39 10.86
C GLY A 192 4.17 -0.92 10.59
N PRO A 193 4.12 -0.52 9.31
CA PRO A 193 3.75 0.84 8.93
C PRO A 193 2.25 1.09 9.13
N ARG A 194 1.86 2.35 9.18
CA ARG A 194 0.45 2.73 9.01
C ARG A 194 -0.03 2.30 7.63
N ILE A 195 -1.19 1.66 7.55
CA ILE A 195 -1.76 1.20 6.27
C ILE A 195 -3.00 2.01 5.93
N PHE A 196 -3.02 2.59 4.71
CA PHE A 196 -4.20 3.17 4.07
C PHE A 196 -4.75 2.14 3.07
N PRO A 197 -5.68 1.27 3.46
CA PRO A 197 -6.11 0.14 2.63
C PRO A 197 -7.15 0.55 1.59
N SER A 198 -7.08 -0.03 0.37
CA SER A 198 -8.16 0.01 -0.62
C SER A 198 -9.05 -1.24 -0.57
N GLY A 199 -8.51 -2.33 -0.03
CA GLY A 199 -9.12 -3.66 -0.15
C GLY A 199 -8.94 -4.25 -1.55
N ALA A 200 -9.88 -5.04 -2.00
CA ALA A 200 -9.84 -5.71 -3.30
C ALA A 200 -9.67 -4.73 -4.47
N VAL A 201 -8.82 -5.09 -5.43
CA VAL A 201 -8.76 -4.39 -6.72
C VAL A 201 -10.05 -4.65 -7.49
N ILE A 202 -10.80 -3.59 -7.80
CA ILE A 202 -12.03 -3.72 -8.58
C ILE A 202 -11.67 -3.70 -10.07
N THR A 203 -12.11 -4.74 -10.80
CA THR A 203 -11.83 -4.97 -12.20
C THR A 203 -13.06 -5.47 -12.94
N ILE A 204 -12.97 -5.57 -14.27
CA ILE A 204 -14.00 -6.22 -15.12
C ILE A 204 -13.58 -7.65 -15.47
N THR A 205 -14.50 -8.43 -16.02
CA THR A 205 -14.18 -9.73 -16.65
C THR A 205 -13.10 -9.55 -17.72
N GLY A 206 -12.00 -10.29 -17.60
CA GLY A 206 -10.84 -10.19 -18.49
C GLY A 206 -10.00 -8.94 -18.31
N GLY A 207 -10.28 -8.09 -17.32
CA GLY A 207 -9.51 -6.89 -17.00
C GLY A 207 -8.22 -7.18 -16.23
N HIS A 208 -7.40 -6.15 -16.03
CA HIS A 208 -6.22 -6.26 -15.17
C HIS A 208 -6.65 -6.48 -13.72
N GLY A 209 -6.13 -7.55 -13.09
CA GLY A 209 -6.58 -8.00 -11.76
C GLY A 209 -7.62 -9.12 -11.80
N ASP A 210 -8.16 -9.48 -12.98
CA ASP A 210 -8.89 -10.73 -13.17
C ASP A 210 -7.89 -11.85 -13.47
N PHE A 211 -7.57 -12.62 -12.43
CA PHE A 211 -6.60 -13.73 -12.49
C PHE A 211 -7.30 -15.09 -12.57
N ARG A 212 -8.58 -15.13 -12.98
CA ARG A 212 -9.28 -16.40 -13.18
C ARG A 212 -8.60 -17.22 -14.28
N GLU A 213 -8.59 -18.54 -14.07
CA GLU A 213 -8.22 -19.48 -15.12
C GLU A 213 -9.30 -19.52 -16.20
N LEU A 214 -8.93 -19.84 -17.45
CA LEU A 214 -9.90 -19.95 -18.55
C LEU A 214 -10.95 -21.06 -18.32
N SER A 215 -10.65 -22.01 -17.44
CA SER A 215 -11.58 -23.04 -16.98
C SER A 215 -12.62 -22.54 -15.95
N GLU A 216 -12.37 -21.41 -15.31
CA GLU A 216 -13.33 -20.78 -14.40
C GLU A 216 -14.35 -19.99 -15.21
N LEU A 217 -15.60 -20.44 -15.19
CA LEU A 217 -16.67 -19.77 -15.91
C LEU A 217 -16.80 -18.31 -15.46
N PRO A 218 -17.13 -17.38 -16.37
CA PRO A 218 -17.46 -16.03 -16.00
C PRO A 218 -18.57 -16.03 -14.95
N ARG A 219 -18.40 -15.17 -13.93
CA ARG A 219 -19.41 -15.01 -12.89
C ARG A 219 -20.70 -14.47 -13.52
N THR A 220 -21.81 -15.18 -13.30
CA THR A 220 -23.16 -14.65 -13.51
C THR A 220 -23.68 -14.01 -12.23
N ILE A 221 -24.65 -13.10 -12.31
CA ILE A 221 -25.32 -12.54 -11.13
C ILE A 221 -25.82 -13.69 -10.24
N GLY A 222 -25.35 -13.73 -8.99
CA GLY A 222 -25.65 -14.81 -8.05
C GLY A 222 -24.79 -16.08 -8.19
N GLY A 223 -23.82 -16.12 -9.11
CA GLY A 223 -22.84 -17.21 -9.20
C GLY A 223 -21.81 -17.18 -8.05
N PRO A 224 -21.05 -18.28 -7.84
CA PRO A 224 -20.03 -18.34 -6.82
C PRO A 224 -18.90 -17.34 -7.13
N LEU A 225 -18.30 -16.78 -6.08
CA LEU A 225 -17.10 -15.95 -6.21
C LEU A 225 -15.91 -16.81 -6.65
N SER A 226 -15.05 -16.26 -7.52
CA SER A 226 -13.74 -16.83 -7.82
C SER A 226 -12.85 -16.89 -6.57
N ARG A 227 -11.77 -17.68 -6.61
CA ARG A 227 -10.83 -17.77 -5.48
C ARG A 227 -10.28 -16.39 -5.09
N MET A 228 -9.91 -15.56 -6.05
CA MET A 228 -9.38 -14.21 -5.81
C MET A 228 -10.38 -13.29 -5.13
N GLU A 229 -11.66 -13.41 -5.50
CA GLU A 229 -12.73 -12.65 -4.83
C GLU A 229 -12.99 -13.16 -3.42
N GLN A 230 -12.96 -14.50 -3.20
CA GLN A 230 -13.15 -15.11 -1.88
C GLN A 230 -12.09 -14.66 -0.87
N ILE A 231 -10.83 -14.52 -1.29
CA ILE A 231 -9.74 -14.05 -0.42
C ILE A 231 -9.64 -12.52 -0.35
N GLY A 232 -10.47 -11.78 -1.08
CA GLY A 232 -10.50 -10.31 -1.06
C GLY A 232 -9.34 -9.65 -1.82
N ALA A 233 -8.68 -10.36 -2.73
CA ALA A 233 -7.58 -9.79 -3.52
C ALA A 233 -8.08 -8.99 -4.72
N SER A 234 -9.14 -9.44 -5.39
CA SER A 234 -9.81 -8.70 -6.46
C SER A 234 -11.32 -8.81 -6.34
N ALA A 235 -12.04 -7.97 -7.09
CA ALA A 235 -13.51 -7.99 -7.18
C ALA A 235 -13.92 -7.68 -8.62
N VAL A 236 -14.56 -8.66 -9.29
CA VAL A 236 -15.04 -8.47 -10.67
C VAL A 236 -16.40 -7.78 -10.65
N ALA A 237 -16.58 -6.78 -11.55
CA ALA A 237 -17.81 -6.00 -11.69
C ALA A 237 -17.97 -5.52 -13.14
N ASP A 238 -19.04 -5.97 -13.80
CA ASP A 238 -19.29 -5.74 -15.24
C ASP A 238 -20.51 -4.83 -15.49
N SER A 239 -20.93 -4.07 -14.48
CA SER A 239 -22.00 -3.07 -14.61
C SER A 239 -21.85 -1.97 -13.56
N PRO A 240 -22.45 -0.78 -13.77
CA PRO A 240 -22.44 0.29 -12.76
C PRO A 240 -22.99 -0.14 -11.40
N ASP A 241 -23.99 -1.01 -11.37
CA ASP A 241 -24.58 -1.48 -10.12
C ASP A 241 -23.68 -2.46 -9.38
N GLU A 242 -23.01 -3.37 -10.09
CA GLU A 242 -22.00 -4.25 -9.50
C GLU A 242 -20.79 -3.46 -8.98
N VAL A 243 -20.27 -2.50 -9.75
CA VAL A 243 -19.20 -1.61 -9.30
C VAL A 243 -19.59 -0.91 -8.00
N ARG A 244 -20.83 -0.41 -7.92
CA ARG A 244 -21.36 0.27 -6.72
C ARG A 244 -21.39 -0.67 -5.50
N VAL A 245 -21.76 -1.94 -5.71
CA VAL A 245 -21.75 -2.96 -4.66
C VAL A 245 -20.30 -3.22 -4.20
N ARG A 246 -19.38 -3.49 -5.15
CA ARG A 246 -17.98 -3.80 -4.83
C ARG A 246 -17.28 -2.66 -4.10
N VAL A 247 -17.55 -1.41 -4.50
CA VAL A 247 -17.01 -0.22 -3.78
C VAL A 247 -17.53 -0.19 -2.33
N ARG A 248 -18.84 -0.41 -2.13
CA ARG A 248 -19.45 -0.39 -0.78
C ARG A 248 -18.94 -1.52 0.10
N GLU A 249 -18.66 -2.70 -0.45
CA GLU A 249 -18.03 -3.81 0.27
C GLU A 249 -16.64 -3.42 0.83
N GLN A 250 -15.80 -2.73 0.03
CA GLN A 250 -14.50 -2.28 0.51
C GLN A 250 -14.65 -1.19 1.57
N LEU A 251 -15.55 -0.23 1.35
CA LEU A 251 -15.82 0.85 2.32
C LEU A 251 -16.39 0.32 3.64
N MET A 252 -17.23 -0.71 3.60
CA MET A 252 -17.76 -1.38 4.78
C MET A 252 -16.64 -2.00 5.63
N GLN A 253 -15.58 -2.51 5.00
CA GLN A 253 -14.41 -3.08 5.67
C GLN A 253 -13.42 -2.01 6.17
N GLY A 254 -13.61 -0.73 5.83
CA GLY A 254 -12.77 0.38 6.28
C GLY A 254 -11.77 0.89 5.25
N ALA A 255 -12.06 0.74 3.95
CA ALA A 255 -11.20 1.28 2.90
C ALA A 255 -11.01 2.80 3.02
N SER A 256 -9.76 3.24 2.87
CA SER A 256 -9.37 4.66 2.90
C SER A 256 -9.54 5.34 1.54
N GLN A 257 -9.42 4.60 0.50
CA GLN A 257 -9.62 4.93 -0.92
C GLN A 257 -10.10 3.70 -1.67
N ILE A 258 -10.53 3.87 -2.91
CA ILE A 258 -10.98 2.78 -3.78
C ILE A 258 -10.02 2.66 -4.97
N LYS A 259 -9.61 1.43 -5.31
CA LYS A 259 -8.75 1.13 -6.47
C LYS A 259 -9.52 0.35 -7.52
N LEU A 260 -9.51 0.88 -8.76
CA LEU A 260 -9.98 0.18 -9.96
C LEU A 260 -8.83 0.02 -10.96
N THR A 261 -9.00 -0.89 -11.91
CA THR A 261 -8.10 -1.07 -13.06
C THR A 261 -8.81 -0.61 -14.33
N ALA A 262 -8.60 0.66 -14.70
CA ALA A 262 -9.27 1.29 -15.84
C ALA A 262 -8.62 0.97 -17.21
N GLY A 263 -7.50 0.26 -17.20
CA GLY A 263 -6.77 -0.15 -18.40
C GLY A 263 -6.14 -1.52 -18.27
N GLY A 264 -5.54 -2.00 -19.34
CA GLY A 264 -4.79 -3.25 -19.36
C GLY A 264 -3.51 -3.20 -18.54
N GLY A 265 -2.94 -4.36 -18.18
CA GLY A 265 -1.79 -4.45 -17.30
C GLY A 265 -0.79 -5.55 -17.67
N VAL A 266 0.47 -5.37 -17.25
CA VAL A 266 1.58 -6.26 -17.59
C VAL A 266 1.42 -7.63 -16.93
N SER A 267 1.07 -7.69 -15.63
CA SER A 267 1.05 -8.93 -14.85
C SER A 267 -0.15 -9.84 -15.16
N SER A 268 -1.28 -9.28 -15.64
CA SER A 268 -2.48 -10.08 -15.95
C SER A 268 -2.37 -10.72 -17.34
N PRO A 269 -2.61 -12.03 -17.50
CA PRO A 269 -2.40 -12.72 -18.76
C PRO A 269 -3.38 -12.29 -19.86
N HIS A 270 -4.63 -12.02 -19.51
CA HIS A 270 -5.74 -11.84 -20.46
C HIS A 270 -6.10 -10.37 -20.72
N SER A 271 -5.38 -9.41 -20.16
CA SER A 271 -5.67 -7.97 -20.25
C SER A 271 -4.69 -7.28 -21.20
N PRO A 272 -5.04 -6.95 -22.46
CA PRO A 272 -4.18 -6.23 -23.38
C PRO A 272 -3.86 -4.82 -22.88
N ILE A 273 -2.66 -4.31 -23.18
CA ILE A 273 -2.20 -2.99 -22.70
C ILE A 273 -3.07 -1.84 -23.23
N ASP A 274 -3.55 -1.94 -24.44
CA ASP A 274 -4.38 -0.94 -25.13
C ASP A 274 -5.86 -0.95 -24.70
N ALA A 275 -6.28 -1.93 -23.87
CA ALA A 275 -7.67 -2.00 -23.41
C ALA A 275 -8.02 -0.86 -22.45
N SER A 276 -9.16 -0.21 -22.72
CA SER A 276 -9.87 0.62 -21.74
C SER A 276 -10.98 -0.22 -21.12
N THR A 277 -10.80 -0.66 -19.87
CA THR A 277 -11.59 -1.76 -19.31
C THR A 277 -12.99 -1.33 -18.84
N PHE A 278 -13.10 -0.21 -18.13
CA PHE A 278 -14.39 0.30 -17.66
C PHE A 278 -14.98 1.32 -18.63
N THR A 279 -16.30 1.33 -18.73
CA THR A 279 -17.05 2.44 -19.32
C THR A 279 -17.02 3.67 -18.39
N GLU A 280 -17.33 4.85 -18.91
CA GLU A 280 -17.44 6.05 -18.08
C GLU A 280 -18.52 5.92 -17.01
N ALA A 281 -19.64 5.26 -17.32
CA ALA A 281 -20.75 5.04 -16.39
C ALA A 281 -20.32 4.18 -15.18
N GLU A 282 -19.56 3.13 -15.40
CA GLU A 282 -19.01 2.28 -14.33
C GLU A 282 -18.02 3.01 -13.46
N LEU A 283 -17.07 3.77 -14.05
CA LEU A 283 -16.15 4.61 -13.30
C LEU A 283 -16.87 5.70 -12.48
N ARG A 284 -17.92 6.30 -13.06
CA ARG A 284 -18.75 7.28 -12.38
C ARG A 284 -19.50 6.68 -11.19
N ALA A 285 -20.00 5.45 -11.31
CA ALA A 285 -20.63 4.73 -10.21
C ALA A 285 -19.68 4.50 -9.04
N ALA A 286 -18.39 4.19 -9.32
CA ALA A 286 -17.36 4.07 -8.29
C ALA A 286 -17.09 5.41 -7.62
N VAL A 287 -16.93 6.48 -8.40
CA VAL A 287 -16.64 7.84 -7.90
C VAL A 287 -17.77 8.36 -7.01
N GLU A 288 -19.04 8.17 -7.42
CA GLU A 288 -20.22 8.55 -6.63
C GLU A 288 -20.27 7.77 -5.31
N ALA A 289 -20.08 6.44 -5.37
CA ALA A 289 -20.12 5.62 -4.17
C ALA A 289 -19.02 5.99 -3.17
N ALA A 290 -17.79 6.20 -3.64
CA ALA A 290 -16.67 6.65 -2.79
C ALA A 290 -16.90 8.07 -2.24
N GLY A 291 -17.39 8.99 -3.08
CA GLY A 291 -17.70 10.37 -2.71
C GLY A 291 -18.78 10.48 -1.63
N ASN A 292 -19.81 9.63 -1.68
CA ASN A 292 -20.86 9.53 -0.66
C ASN A 292 -20.29 9.13 0.72
N TRP A 293 -19.16 8.43 0.75
CA TRP A 293 -18.45 8.08 1.98
C TRP A 293 -17.36 9.09 2.36
N GLY A 294 -17.14 10.12 1.52
CA GLY A 294 -16.15 11.18 1.77
C GLY A 294 -14.72 10.73 1.51
N THR A 295 -14.51 9.86 0.51
CA THR A 295 -13.20 9.45 0.02
C THR A 295 -13.13 9.49 -1.51
N TYR A 296 -12.10 8.93 -2.11
CA TYR A 296 -11.78 9.08 -3.53
C TYR A 296 -11.50 7.73 -4.22
N VAL A 297 -11.46 7.79 -5.55
CA VAL A 297 -11.08 6.68 -6.43
C VAL A 297 -9.71 6.96 -7.04
N THR A 298 -8.86 5.94 -7.05
CA THR A 298 -7.62 5.86 -7.84
C THR A 298 -7.73 4.73 -8.86
N VAL A 299 -7.06 4.88 -10.02
CA VAL A 299 -7.12 3.87 -11.09
C VAL A 299 -5.74 3.55 -11.65
N HIS A 300 -5.51 2.25 -11.91
CA HIS A 300 -4.48 1.80 -12.82
C HIS A 300 -4.87 2.16 -14.26
N ALA A 301 -4.02 2.86 -14.98
CA ALA A 301 -4.21 3.18 -16.39
C ALA A 301 -2.87 3.53 -17.06
N PHE A 302 -2.63 3.02 -18.27
CA PHE A 302 -1.46 3.36 -19.06
C PHE A 302 -1.77 4.33 -20.18
N THR A 303 -2.84 4.09 -20.93
CA THR A 303 -3.15 4.75 -22.21
C THR A 303 -3.86 6.09 -22.04
N PRO A 304 -3.69 7.02 -22.99
CA PRO A 304 -4.41 8.30 -22.96
C PRO A 304 -5.93 8.13 -22.84
N GLU A 305 -6.50 7.18 -23.57
CA GLU A 305 -7.95 6.97 -23.59
C GLU A 305 -8.47 6.54 -22.20
N ALA A 306 -7.83 5.55 -21.57
CA ALA A 306 -8.22 5.08 -20.23
C ALA A 306 -8.09 6.19 -19.19
N ILE A 307 -7.00 6.98 -19.25
CA ILE A 307 -6.75 8.09 -18.32
C ILE A 307 -7.79 9.20 -18.50
N GLN A 308 -8.05 9.63 -19.73
CA GLN A 308 -8.99 10.72 -20.04
C GLN A 308 -10.42 10.33 -19.64
N ARG A 309 -10.84 9.08 -19.89
CA ARG A 309 -12.14 8.53 -19.43
C ARG A 309 -12.24 8.52 -17.91
N ALA A 310 -11.19 8.10 -17.21
CA ALA A 310 -11.17 8.11 -15.75
C ALA A 310 -11.28 9.54 -15.17
N ILE A 311 -10.59 10.50 -15.78
CA ILE A 311 -10.68 11.92 -15.40
C ILE A 311 -12.09 12.48 -15.66
N ALA A 312 -12.72 12.15 -16.79
CA ALA A 312 -14.09 12.55 -17.10
C ALA A 312 -15.10 12.01 -16.09
N ALA A 313 -14.87 10.80 -15.59
CA ALA A 313 -15.67 10.19 -14.53
C ALA A 313 -15.46 10.81 -13.13
N GLY A 314 -14.39 11.58 -12.92
CA GLY A 314 -14.11 12.28 -11.65
C GLY A 314 -13.06 11.60 -10.74
N VAL A 315 -12.29 10.64 -11.26
CA VAL A 315 -11.16 10.01 -10.57
C VAL A 315 -10.14 11.05 -10.11
N LYS A 316 -9.51 10.84 -8.96
CA LYS A 316 -8.60 11.82 -8.33
C LYS A 316 -7.12 11.47 -8.43
N CYS A 317 -6.79 10.20 -8.73
CA CYS A 317 -5.41 9.75 -8.86
C CYS A 317 -5.30 8.73 -10.00
N ILE A 318 -4.26 8.88 -10.82
CA ILE A 318 -3.87 7.93 -11.86
C ILE A 318 -2.60 7.23 -11.39
N GLU A 319 -2.63 5.91 -11.34
CA GLU A 319 -1.46 5.08 -11.11
C GLU A 319 -0.79 4.78 -12.46
N HIS A 320 0.55 4.79 -12.48
CA HIS A 320 1.40 4.55 -13.65
C HIS A 320 1.38 5.66 -14.70
N GLY A 321 0.42 5.67 -15.62
CA GLY A 321 0.33 6.66 -16.70
C GLY A 321 1.42 6.54 -17.77
N PHE A 322 2.09 5.38 -17.91
CA PHE A 322 3.33 5.24 -18.66
C PHE A 322 3.21 5.44 -20.17
N LEU A 323 2.02 5.34 -20.74
CA LEU A 323 1.79 5.59 -22.16
C LEU A 323 1.04 6.90 -22.43
N MET A 324 0.92 7.78 -21.42
CA MET A 324 0.23 9.05 -21.61
C MET A 324 0.93 9.93 -22.64
N ASP A 325 0.13 10.61 -23.42
CA ASP A 325 0.59 11.65 -24.35
C ASP A 325 0.62 13.04 -23.69
N GLU A 326 1.11 14.02 -24.40
CA GLU A 326 1.23 15.40 -23.92
C GLU A 326 -0.14 16.05 -23.65
N ALA A 327 -1.16 15.71 -24.44
CA ALA A 327 -2.53 16.22 -24.27
C ALA A 327 -3.12 15.70 -22.94
N THR A 328 -2.92 14.41 -22.66
CA THR A 328 -3.34 13.79 -21.41
C THR A 328 -2.59 14.36 -20.20
N ALA A 329 -1.28 14.61 -20.30
CA ALA A 329 -0.51 15.25 -19.24
C ALA A 329 -1.04 16.66 -18.91
N LYS A 330 -1.37 17.47 -19.95
CA LYS A 330 -2.01 18.78 -19.76
C LYS A 330 -3.39 18.65 -19.08
N LEU A 331 -4.17 17.64 -19.45
CA LEU A 331 -5.48 17.40 -18.85
C LEU A 331 -5.35 17.04 -17.36
N ILE A 332 -4.44 16.12 -17.01
CA ILE A 332 -4.14 15.76 -15.61
C ILE A 332 -3.82 17.03 -14.80
N ALA A 333 -2.88 17.86 -15.30
CA ALA A 333 -2.46 19.09 -14.66
C ALA A 333 -3.63 20.08 -14.48
N SER A 334 -4.39 20.34 -15.55
CA SER A 334 -5.50 21.31 -15.56
C SER A 334 -6.66 20.90 -14.63
N LYS A 335 -6.88 19.62 -14.45
CA LYS A 335 -7.91 19.09 -13.55
C LYS A 335 -7.41 18.86 -12.12
N GLY A 336 -6.11 19.07 -11.84
CA GLY A 336 -5.49 18.89 -10.54
C GLY A 336 -5.53 17.44 -10.05
N VAL A 337 -5.60 16.48 -10.99
CA VAL A 337 -5.56 15.04 -10.71
C VAL A 337 -4.14 14.65 -10.33
N TRP A 338 -4.00 13.73 -9.38
CA TRP A 338 -2.71 13.20 -8.97
C TRP A 338 -2.19 12.15 -9.96
N LEU A 339 -0.88 12.09 -10.07
CA LEU A 339 -0.17 11.04 -10.78
C LEU A 339 0.74 10.31 -9.81
N SER A 340 0.64 8.99 -9.75
CA SER A 340 1.49 8.11 -8.95
C SER A 340 2.24 7.15 -9.89
N PRO A 341 3.33 7.59 -10.53
CA PRO A 341 4.17 6.75 -11.35
C PRO A 341 5.19 6.02 -10.48
N GLN A 342 5.68 4.88 -10.98
CA GLN A 342 6.68 4.07 -10.30
C GLN A 342 8.01 4.14 -11.06
N PRO A 343 9.13 4.40 -10.39
CA PRO A 343 10.44 4.46 -11.03
C PRO A 343 11.03 3.05 -11.21
N LEU A 344 10.28 2.17 -11.92
CA LEU A 344 10.62 0.76 -12.06
C LEU A 344 12.01 0.58 -12.68
N PRO A 345 12.83 -0.33 -12.13
CA PRO A 345 14.16 -0.61 -12.66
C PRO A 345 14.08 -1.44 -13.96
N GLU A 346 15.01 -1.19 -14.88
CA GLU A 346 15.09 -1.90 -16.15
C GLU A 346 15.30 -3.42 -15.97
N GLU A 347 15.99 -3.81 -14.92
CA GLU A 347 16.25 -5.19 -14.55
C GLU A 347 14.95 -5.97 -14.28
N LEU A 348 13.92 -5.30 -13.76
CA LEU A 348 12.62 -5.93 -13.55
C LEU A 348 11.98 -6.33 -14.88
N ARG A 349 12.03 -5.46 -15.90
CA ARG A 349 11.59 -5.78 -17.26
C ARG A 349 12.33 -6.98 -17.83
N GLN A 350 13.66 -6.98 -17.68
CA GLN A 350 14.51 -8.08 -18.14
C GLN A 350 14.26 -9.40 -17.39
N GLY A 351 13.70 -9.35 -16.20
CA GLY A 351 13.31 -10.52 -15.41
C GLY A 351 12.15 -11.32 -16.01
N PHE A 352 11.30 -10.72 -16.86
CA PHE A 352 10.27 -11.48 -17.56
C PHE A 352 10.89 -12.34 -18.67
N PRO A 353 10.49 -13.64 -18.78
CA PRO A 353 11.04 -14.55 -19.79
C PRO A 353 10.85 -14.01 -21.20
N VAL A 354 11.90 -14.10 -22.01
CA VAL A 354 11.83 -13.73 -23.43
C VAL A 354 10.77 -14.59 -24.13
N GLY A 355 9.89 -13.96 -24.90
CA GLY A 355 8.78 -14.61 -25.60
C GLY A 355 7.52 -14.79 -24.73
N SER A 356 7.53 -14.44 -23.44
CA SER A 356 6.31 -14.43 -22.63
C SER A 356 5.43 -13.21 -22.96
N VAL A 357 4.12 -13.37 -22.72
CA VAL A 357 3.13 -12.28 -22.88
C VAL A 357 3.49 -11.10 -21.98
N GLN A 358 3.92 -11.36 -20.73
CA GLN A 358 4.34 -10.33 -19.78
C GLN A 358 5.55 -9.54 -20.28
N ARG A 359 6.54 -10.23 -20.90
CA ARG A 359 7.72 -9.56 -21.48
C ARG A 359 7.32 -8.65 -22.64
N ALA A 360 6.47 -9.11 -23.55
CA ALA A 360 5.99 -8.31 -24.67
C ALA A 360 5.27 -7.04 -24.18
N LYS A 361 4.39 -7.17 -23.20
CA LYS A 361 3.69 -6.03 -22.58
C LYS A 361 4.66 -5.10 -21.84
N ALA A 362 5.64 -5.62 -21.13
CA ALA A 362 6.66 -4.83 -20.47
C ALA A 362 7.52 -4.05 -21.47
N ASP A 363 7.90 -4.66 -22.59
CA ASP A 363 8.65 -4.01 -23.67
C ASP A 363 7.88 -2.84 -24.30
N GLU A 364 6.54 -2.89 -24.31
CA GLU A 364 5.68 -1.80 -24.76
C GLU A 364 5.62 -0.65 -23.74
N VAL A 365 5.52 -0.94 -22.46
CA VAL A 365 5.22 0.04 -21.40
C VAL A 365 6.47 0.73 -20.84
N TRP A 366 7.58 -0.01 -20.66
CA TRP A 366 8.78 0.48 -19.98
C TRP A 366 9.40 1.74 -20.57
N PRO A 367 9.49 1.90 -21.91
CA PRO A 367 10.04 3.12 -22.52
C PRO A 367 9.28 4.39 -22.13
N GLY A 368 8.01 4.25 -21.73
CA GLY A 368 7.16 5.37 -21.34
C GLY A 368 7.45 5.91 -19.92
N ILE A 369 8.14 5.15 -19.05
CA ILE A 369 8.38 5.56 -17.66
C ILE A 369 9.13 6.90 -17.60
N ALA A 370 10.25 7.03 -18.30
CA ALA A 370 11.04 8.27 -18.30
C ALA A 370 10.24 9.45 -18.82
N ARG A 371 9.52 9.27 -19.93
CA ARG A 371 8.66 10.29 -20.52
C ARG A 371 7.56 10.73 -19.57
N THR A 372 6.99 9.81 -18.79
CA THR A 372 5.96 10.13 -17.79
C THR A 372 6.48 11.11 -16.75
N TYR A 373 7.67 10.88 -16.19
CA TYR A 373 8.30 11.80 -15.26
C TYR A 373 8.66 13.15 -15.90
N GLU A 374 9.15 13.16 -17.14
CA GLU A 374 9.44 14.38 -17.88
C GLU A 374 8.18 15.22 -18.10
N LEU A 375 7.07 14.60 -18.52
CA LEU A 375 5.79 15.27 -18.70
C LEU A 375 5.22 15.77 -17.37
N ALA A 376 5.36 14.98 -16.30
CA ALA A 376 4.92 15.37 -14.97
C ALA A 376 5.65 16.64 -14.49
N LYS A 377 6.96 16.72 -14.67
CA LYS A 377 7.76 17.93 -14.37
C LYS A 377 7.37 19.09 -15.27
N LYS A 378 7.30 18.89 -16.60
CA LYS A 378 6.98 19.92 -17.58
C LYS A 378 5.67 20.62 -17.27
N TYR A 379 4.63 19.86 -16.92
CA TYR A 379 3.29 20.37 -16.63
C TYR A 379 2.99 20.57 -15.16
N LYS A 380 3.99 20.39 -14.26
CA LYS A 380 3.86 20.55 -12.81
C LYS A 380 2.68 19.74 -12.26
N ILE A 381 2.53 18.50 -12.73
CA ILE A 381 1.52 17.57 -12.24
C ILE A 381 1.84 17.23 -10.77
N LYS A 382 0.82 17.17 -9.93
CA LYS A 382 0.96 16.65 -8.56
C LYS A 382 1.40 15.20 -8.62
N THR A 383 2.68 14.94 -8.38
CA THR A 383 3.30 13.63 -8.54
C THR A 383 3.64 13.04 -7.18
N ALA A 384 3.24 11.80 -6.96
CA ALA A 384 3.47 11.04 -5.75
C ALA A 384 4.44 9.88 -6.01
N PHE A 385 5.17 9.44 -4.98
CA PHE A 385 6.07 8.30 -5.03
C PHE A 385 5.38 7.03 -4.56
N GLY A 386 5.44 5.98 -5.35
CA GLY A 386 5.09 4.61 -5.00
C GLY A 386 6.00 3.62 -5.72
N THR A 387 6.08 2.38 -5.25
CA THR A 387 6.99 1.38 -5.81
C THR A 387 6.30 0.30 -6.62
N ASP A 388 5.04 -0.02 -6.35
CA ASP A 388 4.29 -1.13 -6.97
C ASP A 388 4.99 -2.49 -6.80
N VAL A 389 5.64 -2.70 -5.65
CA VAL A 389 6.28 -3.97 -5.36
C VAL A 389 5.23 -4.99 -4.94
N LEU A 390 5.21 -6.13 -5.65
CA LEU A 390 4.41 -7.29 -5.32
C LEU A 390 5.12 -8.57 -5.78
N PHE A 391 4.79 -9.70 -5.19
CA PHE A 391 5.31 -11.03 -5.51
C PHE A 391 6.84 -11.17 -5.51
N SER A 392 7.54 -10.28 -4.80
CA SER A 392 9.00 -10.27 -4.75
C SER A 392 9.53 -9.64 -3.47
N GLN A 393 9.86 -10.49 -2.50
CA GLN A 393 10.57 -10.05 -1.29
C GLN A 393 11.92 -9.42 -1.62
N ALA A 394 12.63 -9.97 -2.62
CA ALA A 394 13.94 -9.43 -3.03
C ALA A 394 13.81 -7.99 -3.57
N LEU A 395 12.74 -7.71 -4.33
CA LEU A 395 12.47 -6.35 -4.81
C LEU A 395 12.05 -5.42 -3.66
N ALA A 396 11.30 -5.92 -2.69
CA ALA A 396 10.92 -5.14 -1.50
C ALA A 396 12.13 -4.69 -0.69
N GLN A 397 13.20 -5.49 -0.61
CA GLN A 397 14.45 -5.07 0.03
C GLN A 397 15.12 -3.88 -0.66
N LEU A 398 14.77 -3.59 -1.90
CA LEU A 398 15.26 -2.45 -2.68
C LEU A 398 14.34 -1.23 -2.61
N GLN A 399 13.34 -1.20 -1.73
CA GLN A 399 12.35 -0.11 -1.63
C GLN A 399 13.01 1.27 -1.50
N GLY A 400 14.02 1.42 -0.64
CA GLY A 400 14.82 2.65 -0.52
C GLY A 400 15.61 2.97 -1.79
N ALA A 401 16.21 1.97 -2.44
CA ALA A 401 16.94 2.16 -3.69
C ALA A 401 16.01 2.55 -4.86
N ILE A 402 14.78 2.02 -4.89
CA ILE A 402 13.76 2.44 -5.86
C ILE A 402 13.41 3.91 -5.64
N LEU A 403 13.23 4.36 -4.40
CA LEU A 403 13.03 5.79 -4.09
C LEU A 403 14.25 6.62 -4.52
N ALA A 404 15.46 6.19 -4.18
CA ALA A 404 16.69 6.90 -4.54
C ALA A 404 16.87 7.02 -6.05
N SER A 405 16.32 6.09 -6.85
CA SER A 405 16.39 6.13 -8.32
C SER A 405 15.64 7.32 -8.94
N LEU A 406 14.78 8.02 -8.19
CA LEU A 406 14.12 9.25 -8.62
C LEU A 406 15.11 10.37 -8.96
N VAL A 407 16.37 10.29 -8.52
CA VAL A 407 17.41 11.26 -8.91
C VAL A 407 17.71 11.29 -10.40
N ARG A 408 17.18 10.33 -11.16
CA ARG A 408 17.15 10.40 -12.62
C ARG A 408 16.39 11.62 -13.15
N TRP A 409 15.42 12.13 -12.39
CA TRP A 409 14.52 13.23 -12.80
C TRP A 409 14.44 14.37 -11.79
N TYR A 410 14.71 14.13 -10.51
CA TYR A 410 14.53 15.04 -9.39
C TYR A 410 15.82 15.19 -8.60
N THR A 411 15.96 16.26 -7.84
CA THR A 411 17.03 16.35 -6.85
C THR A 411 16.76 15.39 -5.69
N PRO A 412 17.78 14.99 -4.89
CA PRO A 412 17.56 14.19 -3.69
C PRO A 412 16.51 14.81 -2.75
N ALA A 413 16.55 16.13 -2.56
CA ALA A 413 15.60 16.86 -1.73
C ALA A 413 14.16 16.74 -2.27
N GLN A 414 13.97 16.89 -3.59
CA GLN A 414 12.65 16.75 -4.23
C GLN A 414 12.11 15.32 -4.09
N ALA A 415 12.96 14.31 -4.26
CA ALA A 415 12.56 12.92 -4.07
C ALA A 415 12.10 12.64 -2.63
N LEU A 416 12.80 13.20 -1.63
CA LEU A 416 12.43 13.07 -0.23
C LEU A 416 11.15 13.85 0.12
N VAL A 417 10.97 15.07 -0.40
CA VAL A 417 9.70 15.80 -0.26
C VAL A 417 8.55 15.00 -0.87
N MET A 418 8.78 14.36 -2.04
CA MET A 418 7.77 13.51 -2.68
C MET A 418 7.38 12.32 -1.80
N ALA A 419 8.35 11.61 -1.25
CA ALA A 419 8.13 10.43 -0.40
C ALA A 419 7.71 10.76 1.05
N THR A 420 7.50 12.02 1.40
CA THR A 420 7.08 12.47 2.73
C THR A 420 5.87 13.41 2.62
N GLY A 421 6.05 14.71 2.65
CA GLY A 421 4.98 15.71 2.68
C GLY A 421 4.06 15.67 1.46
N THR A 422 4.58 15.42 0.27
CA THR A 422 3.75 15.32 -0.95
C THR A 422 2.87 14.06 -0.91
N ASN A 423 3.44 12.90 -0.56
CA ASN A 423 2.66 11.67 -0.40
C ASN A 423 1.59 11.80 0.69
N ALA A 424 1.90 12.48 1.79
CA ALA A 424 0.92 12.75 2.84
C ALA A 424 -0.27 13.59 2.34
N GLN A 425 -0.04 14.55 1.43
CA GLN A 425 -1.12 15.32 0.79
C GLN A 425 -2.02 14.43 -0.09
N LEU A 426 -1.46 13.44 -0.78
CA LEU A 426 -2.27 12.45 -1.51
C LEU A 426 -3.12 11.62 -0.54
N LEU A 427 -2.53 11.12 0.55
CA LEU A 427 -3.25 10.35 1.57
C LEU A 427 -4.38 11.16 2.21
N ALA A 428 -4.23 12.48 2.35
CA ALA A 428 -5.26 13.37 2.88
C ALA A 428 -6.55 13.40 2.04
N LEU A 429 -6.51 12.95 0.76
CA LEU A 429 -7.72 12.78 -0.06
C LEU A 429 -8.68 11.72 0.50
N SER A 430 -8.21 10.82 1.38
CA SER A 430 -9.06 9.88 2.11
C SER A 430 -10.11 10.59 2.99
N GLY A 431 -9.91 11.85 3.30
CA GLY A 431 -10.89 12.72 3.97
C GLY A 431 -11.46 12.08 5.23
N LYS A 432 -12.78 11.87 5.25
CA LYS A 432 -13.49 11.25 6.40
C LYS A 432 -13.14 9.76 6.59
N ARG A 433 -12.51 9.12 5.63
CA ARG A 433 -12.06 7.70 5.70
C ARG A 433 -10.57 7.58 6.00
N SER A 434 -9.89 8.69 6.35
CA SER A 434 -8.52 8.60 6.85
C SER A 434 -8.50 7.79 8.15
N PRO A 435 -7.72 6.69 8.20
CA PRO A 435 -7.68 5.82 9.39
C PRO A 435 -6.82 6.41 10.51
N TYR A 436 -6.01 7.43 10.21
CA TYR A 436 -5.09 8.04 11.16
C TYR A 436 -5.33 9.54 11.22
N PRO A 437 -6.01 10.04 12.28
CA PRO A 437 -6.20 11.47 12.47
C PRO A 437 -4.86 12.12 12.82
N GLY A 438 -4.54 13.23 12.17
CA GLY A 438 -3.30 13.99 12.37
C GLY A 438 -2.55 14.25 11.08
N LYS A 439 -1.48 15.03 11.18
CA LYS A 439 -0.61 15.36 10.04
C LYS A 439 0.46 14.29 9.90
N LEU A 440 0.67 13.81 8.68
CA LEU A 440 1.71 12.83 8.32
C LEU A 440 2.78 13.47 7.44
N GLY A 441 3.95 12.83 7.36
CA GLY A 441 5.02 13.16 6.44
C GLY A 441 5.67 14.52 6.69
N VAL A 442 5.54 15.08 7.90
CA VAL A 442 6.12 16.37 8.28
C VAL A 442 6.68 16.35 9.71
N VAL A 443 7.75 17.12 9.95
CA VAL A 443 8.27 17.39 11.30
C VAL A 443 7.81 18.77 11.72
N GLU A 444 6.63 18.84 12.36
CA GLU A 444 6.07 20.07 12.93
C GLU A 444 5.22 19.77 14.16
N GLU A 445 4.99 20.76 15.00
CA GLU A 445 4.16 20.62 16.21
C GLU A 445 2.73 20.19 15.86
N GLY A 446 2.20 19.20 16.58
CA GLY A 446 0.90 18.58 16.37
C GLY A 446 0.88 17.49 15.28
N ALA A 447 2.00 17.18 14.62
CA ALA A 447 2.10 16.08 13.66
C ALA A 447 2.29 14.74 14.37
N LEU A 448 1.91 13.65 13.68
CA LEU A 448 2.25 12.30 14.09
C LEU A 448 3.78 12.11 14.05
N ALA A 449 4.32 11.50 15.08
CA ALA A 449 5.76 11.36 15.28
C ALA A 449 6.31 10.11 14.58
N ASP A 450 5.97 9.91 13.31
CA ASP A 450 6.60 8.92 12.45
C ASP A 450 7.91 9.54 11.95
N LEU A 451 9.03 9.17 12.56
CA LEU A 451 10.31 9.86 12.42
C LEU A 451 11.45 8.91 12.11
N LEU A 452 12.40 9.38 11.33
CA LEU A 452 13.69 8.72 11.06
C LEU A 452 14.83 9.61 11.51
N LEU A 453 15.84 9.01 12.13
CA LEU A 453 17.10 9.66 12.47
C LEU A 453 18.20 9.10 11.57
N VAL A 454 18.59 9.86 10.55
CA VAL A 454 19.52 9.44 9.49
C VAL A 454 20.93 9.92 9.77
N ASP A 455 21.90 9.02 9.66
CA ASP A 455 23.31 9.35 9.82
C ASP A 455 23.86 10.05 8.58
N GLY A 456 23.94 11.38 8.63
CA GLY A 456 24.37 12.25 7.54
C GLY A 456 23.25 13.13 6.97
N ASN A 457 23.44 13.65 5.74
CA ASN A 457 22.50 14.53 5.05
C ASN A 457 21.89 13.83 3.82
N PRO A 458 20.67 13.26 3.92
CA PRO A 458 20.04 12.57 2.80
C PRO A 458 19.59 13.51 1.67
N LEU A 459 19.50 14.83 1.91
CA LEU A 459 19.19 15.82 0.88
C LEU A 459 20.38 16.05 -0.08
N GLU A 460 21.60 15.72 0.36
CA GLU A 460 22.81 15.74 -0.48
C GLU A 460 23.14 14.35 -1.01
N ASN A 461 22.94 13.33 -0.18
CA ASN A 461 23.23 11.94 -0.53
C ASN A 461 22.02 11.04 -0.22
N ILE A 462 21.14 10.89 -1.19
CA ILE A 462 19.93 10.08 -1.03
C ILE A 462 20.21 8.58 -0.80
N LYS A 463 21.42 8.10 -1.10
CA LYS A 463 21.80 6.71 -0.84
C LYS A 463 21.84 6.37 0.65
N LEU A 464 21.84 7.36 1.53
CA LEU A 464 21.74 7.13 2.97
C LEU A 464 20.42 6.46 3.38
N ILE A 465 19.35 6.60 2.57
CA ILE A 465 18.07 5.93 2.81
C ILE A 465 17.97 4.54 2.14
N GLU A 466 18.96 4.14 1.34
CA GLU A 466 19.05 2.79 0.76
C GLU A 466 19.56 1.75 1.78
N ASP A 467 20.17 2.22 2.86
CA ASP A 467 20.84 1.38 3.86
C ASP A 467 20.06 1.45 5.19
N PRO A 468 19.15 0.49 5.46
CA PRO A 468 18.34 0.47 6.68
C PRO A 468 19.13 0.58 8.00
N PRO A 469 20.35 -0.02 8.16
CA PRO A 469 21.15 0.13 9.37
C PRO A 469 21.58 1.57 9.68
N ARG A 470 21.51 2.48 8.73
CA ARG A 470 21.81 3.90 8.91
C ARG A 470 20.57 4.78 9.11
N THR A 471 19.39 4.15 9.14
CA THR A 471 18.12 4.81 9.29
C THR A 471 17.44 4.27 10.55
N PHE A 472 17.17 5.09 11.54
CA PHE A 472 16.59 4.72 12.84
C PHE A 472 15.28 5.45 13.08
#